data_2b2a96a8af559d5c1a3d63a4861b0ee9
#
_entry.id   2b2a96a8af559d5c1a3d63a4861b0ee9
#
_cell.length_a   1.000
_cell.length_b   1.000
_cell.length_c   1.000
_cell.angle_alpha   90.00
_cell.angle_beta   90.00
_cell.angle_gamma   90.00
#
_symmetry.space_group_name_H-M   'P 1'
#
loop_
_entity.id
_entity.type
_entity.pdbx_description
1 polymer ?
#
loop_
_entity_poly.entity_id
_entity_poly.type
_entity_poly.pdbx_seq_one_letter_code
_entity_poly.pdbx_strand_id
1 'polypeptide(L)' 'CMEEDTFTPMNGITGELNIQFALGYTPEEFTATLFKIAEGEILAEPMITGTVDIDGVPKAFKDLADPEQHAKIIVKP' A
#
# COMPACT_ATOMS: atom_id res chain seq x y z
N CYS A 1 -0.40 10.15 0.31
CA CYS A 1 -1.25 11.28 0.66
C CYS A 1 -0.79 12.52 -0.09
N MET A 2 -1.68 13.15 -0.84
CA MET A 2 -1.37 14.33 -1.67
C MET A 2 -1.89 15.64 -1.05
N GLU A 3 -2.63 15.55 0.04
CA GLU A 3 -3.19 16.67 0.76
C GLU A 3 -2.43 16.92 2.05
N GLU A 4 -2.65 18.08 2.64
CA GLU A 4 -2.06 18.38 3.94
C GLU A 4 -2.60 17.42 5.00
N ASP A 5 -1.70 17.00 5.87
CA ASP A 5 -2.03 16.17 7.02
C ASP A 5 -1.24 16.67 8.21
N THR A 6 -1.70 16.33 9.40
CA THR A 6 -1.07 16.79 10.64
C THR A 6 -0.81 15.61 11.57
N PHE A 7 0.23 15.72 12.36
CA PHE A 7 0.52 14.77 13.41
C PHE A 7 0.99 15.50 14.67
N THR A 8 0.92 14.82 15.79
CA THR A 8 1.39 15.37 17.06
C THR A 8 2.85 14.97 17.26
N PRO A 9 3.81 15.94 17.22
CA PRO A 9 5.24 15.61 17.36
C PRO A 9 5.58 14.86 18.65
N MET A 10 4.79 15.08 19.72
CA MET A 10 5.01 14.37 20.98
C MET A 10 4.92 12.84 20.83
N ASN A 11 4.07 12.36 19.92
CA ASN A 11 3.97 10.93 19.63
C ASN A 11 5.26 10.39 19.02
N GLY A 12 5.93 11.20 18.21
CA GLY A 12 7.23 10.86 17.66
C GLY A 12 8.32 10.83 18.72
N ILE A 13 8.27 11.79 19.66
CA ILE A 13 9.25 11.89 20.74
C ILE A 13 9.13 10.72 21.70
N THR A 14 7.93 10.41 22.16
CA THR A 14 7.69 9.33 23.12
C THR A 14 7.95 7.94 22.53
N GLY A 15 7.69 7.78 21.23
CA GLY A 15 7.97 6.53 20.51
C GLY A 15 9.39 6.42 19.97
N GLU A 16 10.20 7.46 20.12
CA GLU A 16 11.56 7.52 19.54
C GLU A 16 11.57 7.13 18.06
N LEU A 17 10.62 7.71 17.30
CA LEU A 17 10.38 7.35 15.90
C LEU A 17 11.39 8.00 14.96
N ASN A 18 11.82 7.24 13.97
CA ASN A 18 12.53 7.76 12.81
C ASN A 18 11.56 7.86 11.63
N ILE A 19 11.48 9.03 11.02
CA ILE A 19 10.58 9.27 9.90
C ILE A 19 11.42 9.67 8.68
N GLN A 20 11.23 8.95 7.59
CA GLN A 20 11.87 9.26 6.32
C GLN A 20 10.81 9.34 5.23
N PHE A 21 10.82 10.43 4.47
CA PHE A 21 9.89 10.62 3.37
C PHE A 21 10.45 9.97 2.10
N ALA A 22 9.58 9.30 1.37
CA ALA A 22 9.92 8.60 0.14
C ALA A 22 8.85 8.86 -0.91
N LEU A 23 9.23 8.76 -2.17
CA LEU A 23 8.31 8.93 -3.29
C LEU A 23 8.56 7.85 -4.33
N GLY A 24 7.53 7.02 -4.54
CA GLY A 24 7.57 6.03 -5.60
C GLY A 24 8.67 4.98 -5.45
N TYR A 25 9.10 4.48 -6.58
CA TYR A 25 10.13 3.43 -6.64
C TYR A 25 10.84 3.45 -7.99
N THR A 26 12.06 2.93 -8.02
CA THR A 26 12.82 2.74 -9.26
C THR A 26 12.47 1.40 -9.91
N PRO A 27 12.76 1.19 -11.21
CA PRO A 27 12.58 -0.12 -11.85
C PRO A 27 13.33 -1.24 -11.13
N GLU A 28 14.52 -0.96 -10.60
CA GLU A 28 15.33 -1.91 -9.86
C GLU A 28 14.65 -2.31 -8.55
N GLU A 29 14.07 -1.34 -7.85
CA GLU A 29 13.31 -1.61 -6.62
C GLU A 29 12.07 -2.44 -6.89
N PHE A 30 11.39 -2.18 -8.00
CA PHE A 30 10.23 -2.97 -8.44
C PHE A 30 10.63 -4.43 -8.65
N THR A 31 11.70 -4.66 -9.42
CA THR A 31 12.20 -6.00 -9.72
C THR A 31 12.65 -6.72 -8.44
N ALA A 32 13.40 -6.04 -7.57
CA ALA A 32 13.85 -6.63 -6.32
C ALA A 32 12.69 -7.02 -5.40
N THR A 33 11.65 -6.19 -5.34
CA THR A 33 10.46 -6.47 -4.53
C THR A 33 9.70 -7.69 -5.07
N LEU A 34 9.58 -7.79 -6.38
CA LEU A 34 8.92 -8.95 -7.00
C LEU A 34 9.64 -10.25 -6.65
N PHE A 35 10.98 -10.27 -6.71
CA PHE A 35 11.76 -11.43 -6.32
C PHE A 35 11.58 -11.78 -4.85
N LYS A 36 11.56 -10.78 -3.97
CA LYS A 36 11.34 -11.00 -2.53
C LYS A 36 9.97 -11.62 -2.24
N ILE A 37 8.94 -11.20 -2.97
CA ILE A 37 7.61 -11.80 -2.86
C ILE A 37 7.65 -13.26 -3.35
N ALA A 38 8.29 -13.51 -4.49
CA ALA A 38 8.39 -14.85 -5.07
C ALA A 38 9.17 -15.81 -4.17
N GLU A 39 10.19 -15.35 -3.48
CA GLU A 39 11.00 -16.14 -2.56
C GLU A 39 10.40 -16.29 -1.16
N GLY A 40 9.29 -15.61 -0.88
CA GLY A 40 8.60 -15.68 0.40
C GLY A 40 9.17 -14.78 1.50
N GLU A 41 10.12 -13.91 1.19
CA GLU A 41 10.65 -12.94 2.15
C GLU A 41 9.62 -11.85 2.51
N ILE A 42 8.75 -11.51 1.57
CA ILE A 42 7.65 -10.56 1.77
C ILE A 42 6.33 -11.31 1.62
N LEU A 43 5.51 -11.29 2.66
CA LEU A 43 4.17 -11.86 2.64
C LEU A 43 3.20 -10.79 2.14
N ALA A 44 2.82 -10.88 0.87
CA ALA A 44 1.92 -9.92 0.24
C ALA A 44 0.43 -10.26 0.44
N GLU A 45 0.11 -11.54 0.67
CA GLU A 45 -1.30 -11.99 0.79
C GLU A 45 -2.15 -11.22 1.79
N PRO A 46 -1.66 -10.92 3.02
CA PRO A 46 -2.48 -10.16 3.97
C PRO A 46 -2.85 -8.76 3.49
N MET A 47 -2.11 -8.21 2.53
CA MET A 47 -2.38 -6.87 1.97
C MET A 47 -3.42 -6.90 0.85
N ILE A 48 -3.65 -8.07 0.26
CA ILE A 48 -4.64 -8.23 -0.81
C ILE A 48 -5.99 -8.47 -0.16
N THR A 49 -6.87 -7.48 -0.26
CA THR A 49 -8.18 -7.51 0.41
C THR A 49 -9.33 -7.86 -0.52
N GLY A 50 -9.09 -7.92 -1.82
CA GLY A 50 -10.10 -8.31 -2.78
C GLY A 50 -9.56 -8.49 -4.18
N THR A 51 -10.36 -9.12 -5.02
CA THR A 51 -10.07 -9.27 -6.46
C THR A 51 -11.31 -8.91 -7.26
N VAL A 52 -11.11 -8.33 -8.44
CA VAL A 52 -12.19 -7.98 -9.36
C VAL A 52 -11.79 -8.33 -10.77
N ASP A 53 -12.78 -8.50 -11.66
CA ASP A 53 -12.56 -8.56 -13.09
C ASP A 53 -12.52 -7.13 -13.68
N ILE A 54 -12.40 -7.02 -15.01
CA ILE A 54 -12.32 -5.72 -15.67
C ILE A 54 -13.60 -4.91 -15.43
N ASP A 55 -14.77 -5.55 -15.47
CA ASP A 55 -16.06 -4.86 -15.26
C ASP A 55 -16.21 -4.34 -13.82
N GLY A 56 -15.53 -4.94 -12.86
CA GLY A 56 -15.55 -4.53 -11.47
C GLY A 56 -14.62 -3.36 -11.11
N VAL A 57 -13.79 -2.89 -12.04
CA VAL A 57 -12.78 -1.85 -11.75
C VAL A 57 -13.42 -0.54 -11.25
N PRO A 58 -14.49 0.01 -11.85
CA PRO A 58 -15.07 1.27 -11.35
C PRO A 58 -15.54 1.17 -9.90
N LYS A 59 -16.15 0.04 -9.53
CA LYS A 59 -16.56 -0.19 -8.14
C LYS A 59 -15.37 -0.34 -7.22
N ALA A 60 -14.33 -1.02 -7.66
CA ALA A 60 -13.10 -1.20 -6.88
C ALA A 60 -12.46 0.14 -6.51
N PHE A 61 -12.40 1.09 -7.43
CA PHE A 61 -11.90 2.43 -7.13
C PHE A 61 -12.73 3.15 -6.08
N LYS A 62 -14.06 2.98 -6.11
CA LYS A 62 -14.93 3.52 -5.07
C LYS A 62 -14.66 2.89 -3.71
N ASP A 63 -14.52 1.56 -3.69
CA ASP A 63 -14.31 0.82 -2.44
C ASP A 63 -12.95 1.16 -1.81
N LEU A 64 -11.93 1.43 -2.64
CA LEU A 64 -10.61 1.84 -2.17
C LEU A 64 -10.59 3.23 -1.54
N ALA A 65 -11.62 4.04 -1.75
CA ALA A 65 -11.75 5.33 -1.08
C ALA A 65 -11.98 5.18 0.43
N ASP A 66 -12.42 4.01 0.87
CA ASP A 66 -12.59 3.68 2.29
C ASP A 66 -11.39 2.83 2.77
N PRO A 67 -10.40 3.43 3.45
CA PRO A 67 -9.20 2.72 3.90
C PRO A 67 -9.49 1.68 4.99
N GLU A 68 -10.64 1.74 5.62
CA GLU A 68 -11.04 0.76 6.64
C GLU A 68 -11.45 -0.58 6.04
N GLN A 69 -11.87 -0.59 4.77
CA GLN A 69 -12.36 -1.81 4.12
C GLN A 69 -11.31 -2.50 3.27
N HIS A 70 -10.51 -1.73 2.54
CA HIS A 70 -9.58 -2.31 1.57
C HIS A 70 -8.21 -1.67 1.62
N ALA A 71 -7.18 -2.51 1.61
CA ALA A 71 -5.79 -2.09 1.42
C ALA A 71 -5.35 -2.22 -0.04
N LYS A 72 -5.67 -3.34 -0.67
CA LYS A 72 -5.25 -3.62 -2.05
C LYS A 72 -6.26 -4.51 -2.75
N ILE A 73 -6.72 -4.08 -3.92
CA ILE A 73 -7.59 -4.87 -4.79
C ILE A 73 -6.81 -5.22 -6.06
N ILE A 74 -6.81 -6.51 -6.42
CA ILE A 74 -6.15 -7.01 -7.63
C ILE A 74 -7.19 -7.18 -8.74
N VAL A 75 -6.82 -6.73 -9.94
CA VAL A 75 -7.63 -6.94 -11.13
C VAL A 75 -7.18 -8.24 -11.81
N LYS A 76 -8.09 -9.18 -11.96
CA LYS A 76 -7.89 -10.42 -12.71
C LYS A 76 -8.77 -10.35 -13.95
N PRO A 77 -8.18 -10.12 -15.14
CA PRO A 77 -8.94 -10.02 -16.40
C PRO A 77 -9.68 -11.30 -16.76
#